data_1dfb57f7d7ee81ad9419750371b51a6a
#
_entry.id   1dfb57f7d7ee81ad9419750371b51a6a
#
_cell.length_a   1.000
_cell.length_b   1.000
_cell.length_c   1.000
_cell.angle_alpha   90.00
_cell.angle_beta   90.00
_cell.angle_gamma   90.00
#
_symmetry.space_group_name_H-M   'P 1'
#
loop_
_entity.id
_entity.type
_entity.pdbx_description
1 polymer ?
#
loop_
_entity_poly.entity_id
_entity_poly.type
_entity_poly.pdbx_seq_one_letter_code
_entity_poly.pdbx_strand_id
1 'polypeptide(L)'
;LASKMSIEQIAGLMLYSGHQSIPGGGFRNSTYGSKKFDESGAKASDLSDQQVEFLTKDNLRHVLLTRVESPTVAALWNNNAQRLVEGIGLGIPANNSSDPRHRAAANEEYTLGAGGDISRWPGSIGLAASFDPELVRQFGEIASIEYRALGIATALSPQIDLATDPRWSRFKGTFGADPDLATDLARAYVDGFQTSSKAQEIQEGWGYESVNAMVKHWPGGGSGESGRDAHYAYGKYAVFPGDQMNTHMQPFIKGAFALEGGTKMASAVMPYYTISTGLY
;
A
#
# COMPACT_ATOMS: atom_id res chain seq x y z
N LEU A 1 -25.82 -0.26 0.85
CA LEU A 1 -25.25 1.02 0.40
C LEU A 1 -25.13 1.03 -1.14
N ALA A 2 -24.52 0.01 -1.74
CA ALA A 2 -24.32 -0.07 -3.20
C ALA A 2 -25.62 0.12 -4.02
N SER A 3 -26.75 -0.39 -3.55
CA SER A 3 -28.06 -0.21 -4.22
C SER A 3 -28.56 1.25 -4.28
N LYS A 4 -27.93 2.15 -3.55
CA LYS A 4 -28.23 3.59 -3.55
C LYS A 4 -27.26 4.42 -4.39
N MET A 5 -26.26 3.77 -5.00
CA MET A 5 -25.21 4.43 -5.77
C MET A 5 -25.57 4.48 -7.25
N SER A 6 -25.19 5.56 -7.92
CA SER A 6 -25.20 5.60 -9.38
C SER A 6 -24.08 4.73 -9.97
N ILE A 7 -24.15 4.43 -11.26
CA ILE A 7 -23.11 3.67 -11.98
C ILE A 7 -21.77 4.43 -11.92
N GLU A 8 -21.79 5.75 -12.05
CA GLU A 8 -20.60 6.61 -11.98
C GLU A 8 -19.96 6.54 -10.59
N GLN A 9 -20.77 6.53 -9.52
CA GLN A 9 -20.27 6.37 -8.16
C GLN A 9 -19.65 4.98 -7.93
N ILE A 10 -20.26 3.93 -8.46
CA ILE A 10 -19.71 2.57 -8.39
C ILE A 10 -18.40 2.49 -9.19
N ALA A 11 -18.38 3.04 -10.41
CA ALA A 11 -17.17 3.06 -11.24
C ALA A 11 -16.03 3.82 -10.56
N GLY A 12 -16.32 4.97 -9.93
CA GLY A 12 -15.32 5.74 -9.17
C GLY A 12 -14.70 4.97 -8.01
N LEU A 13 -15.48 4.10 -7.34
CA LEU A 13 -14.95 3.19 -6.29
C LEU A 13 -14.05 2.09 -6.85
N MET A 14 -14.14 1.77 -8.13
CA MET A 14 -13.31 0.76 -8.78
C MET A 14 -12.01 1.34 -9.35
N LEU A 15 -11.86 2.65 -9.36
CA LEU A 15 -10.71 3.34 -9.90
C LEU A 15 -9.75 3.75 -8.78
N TYR A 16 -8.47 3.69 -9.11
CA TYR A 16 -7.37 4.04 -8.23
C TYR A 16 -6.54 5.13 -8.88
N SER A 17 -6.32 6.23 -8.22
CA SER A 17 -5.51 7.32 -8.78
C SER A 17 -4.38 7.73 -7.83
N GLY A 18 -3.26 8.17 -8.41
CA GLY A 18 -2.16 8.76 -7.67
C GLY A 18 -2.48 10.21 -7.33
N HIS A 19 -2.47 10.52 -6.03
CA HIS A 19 -2.48 11.88 -5.53
C HIS A 19 -1.20 12.10 -4.73
N GLN A 20 -0.73 13.34 -4.70
CA GLN A 20 0.36 13.73 -3.82
C GLN A 20 -0.16 14.84 -2.91
N SER A 21 0.22 14.79 -1.65
CA SER A 21 -0.10 15.84 -0.69
C SER A 21 0.79 17.08 -0.82
N ILE A 22 1.72 17.07 -1.76
CA ILE A 22 2.65 18.17 -1.97
C ILE A 22 2.18 19.07 -3.11
N PRO A 23 2.20 20.39 -2.93
CA PRO A 23 1.93 21.34 -3.99
C PRO A 23 2.88 21.16 -5.18
N GLY A 24 2.34 21.15 -6.39
CA GLY A 24 3.11 20.99 -7.62
C GLY A 24 3.72 19.61 -7.86
N GLY A 25 3.58 18.68 -6.92
CA GLY A 25 4.21 17.35 -6.99
C GLY A 25 3.31 16.25 -7.54
N GLY A 26 2.00 16.44 -7.65
CA GLY A 26 1.06 15.37 -7.98
C GLY A 26 0.89 15.13 -9.46
N PHE A 27 0.44 16.10 -10.12
CA PHE A 27 0.22 16.07 -11.57
C PHE A 27 0.90 17.25 -12.22
N ARG A 28 1.42 17.06 -13.42
CA ARG A 28 1.89 18.17 -14.23
C ARG A 28 0.75 19.17 -14.35
N ASN A 29 1.02 20.43 -14.01
CA ASN A 29 0.07 21.53 -14.05
C ASN A 29 -1.07 21.52 -13.01
N SER A 30 -0.84 20.96 -11.81
CA SER A 30 -1.77 21.15 -10.70
C SER A 30 -2.02 22.63 -10.43
N THR A 31 -3.29 22.98 -10.28
CA THR A 31 -3.73 24.37 -10.00
C THR A 31 -4.50 24.45 -8.69
N TYR A 32 -4.61 25.66 -8.16
CA TYR A 32 -5.33 26.00 -6.94
C TYR A 32 -6.14 27.25 -7.22
N GLY A 33 -7.46 27.10 -7.44
CA GLY A 33 -8.32 28.17 -7.93
C GLY A 33 -7.84 28.70 -9.30
N SER A 34 -7.50 27.78 -10.21
CA SER A 34 -6.99 28.06 -11.56
C SER A 34 -5.62 28.74 -11.63
N LYS A 35 -4.91 28.88 -10.50
CA LYS A 35 -3.57 29.47 -10.41
C LYS A 35 -2.54 28.41 -10.05
N LYS A 36 -1.27 28.66 -10.37
CA LYS A 36 -0.17 27.84 -9.84
C LYS A 36 -0.08 27.99 -8.31
N PHE A 37 0.50 27.01 -7.64
CA PHE A 37 0.59 27.02 -6.18
C PHE A 37 1.18 28.33 -5.65
N ASP A 38 2.32 28.76 -6.16
CA ASP A 38 3.05 29.98 -5.72
C ASP A 38 2.28 31.29 -5.95
N GLU A 39 1.27 31.27 -6.82
CA GLU A 39 0.46 32.42 -7.19
C GLU A 39 -0.93 32.40 -6.52
N SER A 40 -1.30 31.29 -5.90
CA SER A 40 -2.67 31.04 -5.40
C SER A 40 -2.90 31.49 -3.97
N GLY A 41 -1.85 31.56 -3.15
CA GLY A 41 -1.92 31.69 -1.70
C GLY A 41 -2.40 30.43 -0.99
N ALA A 42 -2.47 29.29 -1.69
CA ALA A 42 -2.85 28.00 -1.11
C ALA A 42 -1.80 27.51 -0.11
N LYS A 43 -2.26 26.71 0.86
CA LYS A 43 -1.40 26.02 1.83
C LYS A 43 -1.00 24.65 1.28
N ALA A 44 0.11 24.11 1.76
CA ALA A 44 0.60 22.79 1.36
C ALA A 44 -0.41 21.64 1.61
N SER A 45 -1.32 21.84 2.55
CA SER A 45 -2.39 20.90 2.86
C SER A 45 -3.68 21.08 2.06
N ASP A 46 -3.78 22.09 1.21
CA ASP A 46 -4.98 22.33 0.42
C ASP A 46 -5.07 21.34 -0.74
N LEU A 47 -6.30 21.03 -1.14
CA LEU A 47 -6.54 20.17 -2.31
C LEU A 47 -6.37 21.03 -3.59
N SER A 48 -5.69 20.46 -4.58
CA SER A 48 -5.63 21.06 -5.91
C SER A 48 -6.98 20.96 -6.63
N ASP A 49 -7.20 21.78 -7.65
CA ASP A 49 -8.41 21.74 -8.48
C ASP A 49 -8.62 20.33 -9.06
N GLN A 50 -7.54 19.65 -9.48
CA GLN A 50 -7.59 18.30 -10.03
C GLN A 50 -7.96 17.27 -8.95
N GLN A 51 -7.44 17.40 -7.72
CA GLN A 51 -7.82 16.52 -6.61
C GLN A 51 -9.29 16.71 -6.24
N VAL A 52 -9.78 17.93 -6.22
CA VAL A 52 -11.21 18.23 -6.03
C VAL A 52 -12.04 17.59 -7.14
N GLU A 53 -11.63 17.72 -8.40
CA GLU A 53 -12.34 17.12 -9.54
C GLU A 53 -12.42 15.60 -9.43
N PHE A 54 -11.31 14.92 -9.16
CA PHE A 54 -11.28 13.45 -8.96
C PHE A 54 -12.22 13.00 -7.85
N LEU A 55 -12.21 13.69 -6.71
CA LEU A 55 -13.02 13.31 -5.57
C LEU A 55 -14.51 13.61 -5.77
N THR A 56 -14.85 14.67 -6.53
CA THR A 56 -16.24 15.11 -6.71
C THR A 56 -16.88 14.64 -8.01
N LYS A 57 -16.29 14.95 -9.17
CA LYS A 57 -16.86 14.60 -10.48
C LYS A 57 -16.63 13.13 -10.84
N ASP A 58 -15.40 12.64 -10.63
CA ASP A 58 -15.04 11.28 -11.00
C ASP A 58 -15.39 10.26 -9.90
N ASN A 59 -15.89 10.72 -8.76
CA ASN A 59 -16.28 9.92 -7.61
C ASN A 59 -15.18 8.99 -7.07
N LEU A 60 -13.90 9.30 -7.30
CA LEU A 60 -12.78 8.51 -6.82
C LEU A 60 -12.75 8.50 -5.29
N ARG A 61 -12.46 7.34 -4.72
CA ARG A 61 -12.31 7.16 -3.27
C ARG A 61 -11.02 6.45 -2.88
N HIS A 62 -10.34 5.80 -3.82
CA HIS A 62 -9.04 5.19 -3.58
C HIS A 62 -7.93 6.12 -4.07
N VAL A 63 -7.08 6.55 -3.15
CA VAL A 63 -6.05 7.54 -3.38
C VAL A 63 -4.69 6.97 -3.00
N LEU A 64 -3.75 6.98 -3.94
CA LEU A 64 -2.36 6.62 -3.70
C LEU A 64 -1.55 7.84 -3.30
N LEU A 65 -1.05 7.87 -2.07
CA LEU A 65 -0.08 8.86 -1.63
C LEU A 65 1.32 8.40 -2.02
N THR A 66 1.89 9.03 -3.03
CA THR A 66 3.24 8.67 -3.51
C THR A 66 4.34 9.42 -2.78
N ARG A 67 4.00 10.48 -2.05
CA ARG A 67 4.92 11.31 -1.28
C ARG A 67 4.25 11.88 -0.04
N VAL A 68 5.01 11.97 1.05
CA VAL A 68 4.61 12.66 2.28
C VAL A 68 5.63 13.76 2.53
N GLU A 69 5.20 15.02 2.57
CA GLU A 69 6.07 16.17 2.81
C GLU A 69 6.44 16.25 4.30
N SER A 70 5.41 16.24 5.15
CA SER A 70 5.55 16.13 6.59
C SER A 70 4.29 15.48 7.18
N PRO A 71 4.35 14.90 8.39
CA PRO A 71 3.18 14.32 9.05
C PRO A 71 2.03 15.32 9.19
N THR A 72 2.33 16.55 9.58
CA THR A 72 1.32 17.61 9.74
C THR A 72 0.63 17.93 8.42
N VAL A 73 1.38 18.11 7.33
CA VAL A 73 0.81 18.40 6.01
C VAL A 73 -0.05 17.22 5.53
N ALA A 74 0.44 15.98 5.68
CA ALA A 74 -0.32 14.79 5.30
C ALA A 74 -1.64 14.67 6.07
N ALA A 75 -1.61 14.82 7.38
CA ALA A 75 -2.80 14.76 8.23
C ALA A 75 -3.83 15.85 7.86
N LEU A 76 -3.39 17.09 7.69
CA LEU A 76 -4.27 18.21 7.30
C LEU A 76 -4.85 18.01 5.89
N TRP A 77 -4.03 17.55 4.94
CA TRP A 77 -4.49 17.24 3.59
C TRP A 77 -5.55 16.12 3.62
N ASN A 78 -5.30 15.04 4.37
CA ASN A 78 -6.28 13.98 4.57
C ASN A 78 -7.59 14.52 5.15
N ASN A 79 -7.52 15.36 6.18
CA ASN A 79 -8.71 15.95 6.80
C ASN A 79 -9.50 16.81 5.80
N ASN A 80 -8.83 17.53 4.92
CA ASN A 80 -9.48 18.31 3.87
C ASN A 80 -10.15 17.39 2.83
N ALA A 81 -9.49 16.31 2.41
CA ALA A 81 -10.05 15.32 1.50
C ALA A 81 -11.29 14.63 2.12
N GLN A 82 -11.19 14.16 3.37
CA GLN A 82 -12.30 13.51 4.07
C GLN A 82 -13.50 14.45 4.24
N ARG A 83 -13.26 15.69 4.68
CA ARG A 83 -14.32 16.69 4.80
C ARG A 83 -15.06 16.92 3.49
N LEU A 84 -14.32 16.96 2.37
CA LEU A 84 -14.92 17.12 1.05
C LEU A 84 -15.81 15.92 0.69
N VAL A 85 -15.28 14.69 0.80
CA VAL A 85 -16.01 13.50 0.35
C VAL A 85 -17.14 13.10 1.29
N GLU A 86 -17.03 13.36 2.58
CA GLU A 86 -18.11 13.15 3.56
C GLU A 86 -19.28 14.12 3.33
N GLY A 87 -19.01 15.32 2.80
CA GLY A 87 -20.02 16.33 2.50
C GLY A 87 -20.79 16.11 1.20
N ILE A 88 -20.47 15.09 0.41
CA ILE A 88 -21.09 14.86 -0.91
C ILE A 88 -21.67 13.46 -1.06
N GLY A 89 -22.74 13.37 -1.85
CA GLY A 89 -23.38 12.10 -2.21
C GLY A 89 -23.78 11.28 -0.99
N LEU A 90 -23.27 10.08 -0.87
CA LEU A 90 -23.54 9.16 0.24
C LEU A 90 -22.54 9.25 1.39
N GLY A 91 -21.65 10.24 1.37
CA GLY A 91 -20.64 10.45 2.42
C GLY A 91 -19.61 9.33 2.53
N ILE A 92 -19.29 8.66 1.42
CA ILE A 92 -18.31 7.57 1.41
C ILE A 92 -16.91 8.14 1.61
N PRO A 93 -16.17 7.75 2.65
CA PRO A 93 -14.84 8.29 2.94
C PRO A 93 -13.81 7.91 1.88
N ALA A 94 -12.77 8.73 1.74
CA ALA A 94 -11.61 8.38 0.92
C ALA A 94 -10.74 7.33 1.63
N ASN A 95 -10.26 6.36 0.87
CA ASN A 95 -9.30 5.35 1.31
C ASN A 95 -7.91 5.72 0.79
N ASN A 96 -7.14 6.39 1.62
CA ASN A 96 -5.76 6.73 1.29
C ASN A 96 -4.85 5.53 1.52
N SER A 97 -4.00 5.29 0.56
CA SER A 97 -3.01 4.21 0.59
C SER A 97 -1.60 4.73 0.34
N SER A 98 -0.63 3.95 0.71
CA SER A 98 0.78 4.26 0.42
C SER A 98 1.62 2.99 0.37
N ASP A 99 2.65 3.02 -0.47
CA ASP A 99 3.78 2.10 -0.37
C ASP A 99 4.54 2.32 0.93
N PRO A 100 5.40 1.36 1.38
CA PRO A 100 6.14 1.48 2.63
C PRO A 100 6.92 2.78 2.76
N ARG A 101 6.73 3.50 3.88
CA ARG A 101 7.38 4.79 4.19
C ARG A 101 8.45 4.71 5.27
N HIS A 102 8.46 3.63 6.03
CA HIS A 102 9.28 3.44 7.23
C HIS A 102 10.70 2.94 6.94
N ARG A 103 11.22 3.10 5.73
CA ARG A 103 12.54 2.63 5.36
C ARG A 103 13.64 3.62 5.71
N ALA A 104 14.76 3.11 6.18
CA ALA A 104 15.95 3.91 6.47
C ALA A 104 16.56 4.58 5.24
N ALA A 105 16.42 3.95 4.05
CA ALA A 105 16.88 4.53 2.77
C ALA A 105 15.83 5.50 2.21
N ALA A 106 16.25 6.74 1.96
CA ALA A 106 15.34 7.81 1.53
C ALA A 106 14.87 7.71 0.07
N ASN A 107 15.53 6.92 -0.77
CA ASN A 107 15.28 6.88 -2.21
C ASN A 107 15.18 5.43 -2.69
N GLU A 108 13.97 4.93 -2.77
CA GLU A 108 13.66 3.70 -3.50
C GLU A 108 12.70 3.99 -4.67
N GLU A 109 12.77 3.07 -5.67
CA GLU A 109 12.05 3.11 -6.92
C GLU A 109 10.59 3.42 -6.71
N TYR A 110 9.84 4.18 -6.72
CA TYR A 110 8.43 4.52 -6.41
C TYR A 110 8.17 5.16 -5.03
N THR A 111 9.19 5.40 -4.21
CA THR A 111 9.04 6.06 -2.91
C THR A 111 9.94 7.27 -2.81
N LEU A 112 9.43 8.43 -3.17
CA LEU A 112 10.10 9.71 -2.93
C LEU A 112 9.85 10.12 -1.48
N GLY A 113 10.88 10.00 -0.64
CA GLY A 113 10.89 10.44 0.73
C GLY A 113 10.13 9.51 1.70
N ALA A 114 10.85 8.83 2.55
CA ALA A 114 10.30 8.41 3.83
C ALA A 114 9.92 9.70 4.56
N GLY A 115 8.66 9.86 4.94
CA GLY A 115 8.18 11.08 5.56
C GLY A 115 8.94 11.51 6.82
N GLY A 116 10.13 12.04 6.64
CA GLY A 116 11.12 12.63 7.55
C GLY A 116 10.99 12.40 9.06
N ASP A 117 9.78 12.50 9.58
CA ASP A 117 9.45 12.50 11.02
C ASP A 117 8.67 11.25 11.46
N ILE A 118 8.74 10.16 10.70
CA ILE A 118 8.24 8.84 11.12
C ILE A 118 9.39 7.89 11.43
N SER A 119 9.12 6.79 12.13
CA SER A 119 10.14 5.81 12.51
C SER A 119 10.82 5.20 11.27
N ARG A 120 12.12 4.90 11.41
CA ARG A 120 12.93 4.35 10.32
C ARG A 120 13.40 2.95 10.66
N TRP A 121 13.10 2.03 9.76
CA TRP A 121 13.36 0.62 9.91
C TRP A 121 14.19 0.07 8.74
N PRO A 122 14.85 -1.08 8.90
CA PRO A 122 15.40 -1.81 7.77
C PRO A 122 14.32 -2.08 6.71
N GLY A 123 14.71 -2.15 5.44
CA GLY A 123 13.81 -2.65 4.40
C GLY A 123 13.43 -4.13 4.63
N SER A 124 12.46 -4.64 3.87
CA SER A 124 11.92 -6.00 4.10
C SER A 124 12.98 -7.08 4.12
N ILE A 125 13.97 -7.03 3.22
CA ILE A 125 15.09 -8.00 3.25
C ILE A 125 15.97 -7.85 4.49
N GLY A 126 16.11 -6.64 5.02
CA GLY A 126 16.84 -6.39 6.28
C GLY A 126 16.06 -6.88 7.50
N LEU A 127 14.74 -6.73 7.50
CA LEU A 127 13.86 -7.32 8.52
C LEU A 127 13.93 -8.86 8.46
N ALA A 128 13.93 -9.44 7.26
CA ALA A 128 14.06 -10.88 7.07
C ALA A 128 15.40 -11.43 7.60
N ALA A 129 16.48 -10.66 7.50
CA ALA A 129 17.78 -11.05 8.03
C ALA A 129 17.85 -11.15 9.57
N SER A 130 16.83 -10.67 10.27
CA SER A 130 16.70 -10.92 11.72
C SER A 130 16.24 -12.31 12.06
N PHE A 131 15.56 -13.02 11.15
CA PHE A 131 14.86 -14.29 11.37
C PHE A 131 13.87 -14.23 12.54
N ASP A 132 13.32 -13.06 12.83
CA ASP A 132 12.49 -12.80 14.00
C ASP A 132 11.08 -12.29 13.58
N PRO A 133 10.07 -13.16 13.49
CA PRO A 133 8.71 -12.77 13.18
C PRO A 133 8.11 -11.79 14.20
N GLU A 134 8.49 -11.90 15.48
CA GLU A 134 7.98 -10.99 16.51
C GLU A 134 8.48 -9.56 16.30
N LEU A 135 9.74 -9.38 15.92
CA LEU A 135 10.26 -8.06 15.53
C LEU A 135 9.48 -7.48 14.33
N VAL A 136 9.14 -8.32 13.36
CA VAL A 136 8.37 -7.88 12.18
C VAL A 136 6.93 -7.52 12.56
N ARG A 137 6.33 -8.25 13.50
CA ARG A 137 5.01 -7.91 14.05
C ARG A 137 5.02 -6.54 14.76
N GLN A 138 6.01 -6.31 15.62
CA GLN A 138 6.20 -5.02 16.30
C GLN A 138 6.43 -3.87 15.32
N PHE A 139 7.20 -4.10 14.27
CA PHE A 139 7.32 -3.13 13.17
C PHE A 139 5.94 -2.79 12.60
N GLY A 140 5.13 -3.79 12.29
CA GLY A 140 3.78 -3.59 11.75
C GLY A 140 2.88 -2.77 12.68
N GLU A 141 2.91 -3.04 13.97
CA GLU A 141 2.13 -2.29 14.99
C GLU A 141 2.55 -0.82 15.06
N ILE A 142 3.84 -0.53 15.06
CA ILE A 142 4.34 0.85 15.09
C ILE A 142 4.01 1.57 13.78
N ALA A 143 4.24 0.92 12.66
CA ALA A 143 3.99 1.49 11.34
C ALA A 143 2.51 1.77 11.09
N SER A 144 1.60 0.92 11.60
CA SER A 144 0.16 1.15 11.46
C SER A 144 -0.30 2.40 12.23
N ILE A 145 0.17 2.60 13.46
CA ILE A 145 -0.12 3.80 14.26
C ILE A 145 0.34 5.06 13.51
N GLU A 146 1.56 5.05 12.98
CA GLU A 146 2.12 6.18 12.24
C GLU A 146 1.37 6.42 10.93
N TYR A 147 0.97 5.35 10.20
CA TYR A 147 0.15 5.47 8.99
C TYR A 147 -1.21 6.08 9.29
N ARG A 148 -1.87 5.66 10.37
CA ARG A 148 -3.15 6.27 10.78
C ARG A 148 -2.99 7.75 11.11
N ALA A 149 -1.90 8.14 11.77
CA ALA A 149 -1.59 9.55 12.05
C ALA A 149 -1.38 10.39 10.77
N LEU A 150 -0.86 9.77 9.69
CA LEU A 150 -0.72 10.41 8.37
C LEU A 150 -2.04 10.42 7.56
N GLY A 151 -3.10 9.76 8.04
CA GLY A 151 -4.34 9.58 7.30
C GLY A 151 -4.32 8.45 6.28
N ILE A 152 -3.33 7.54 6.37
CA ILE A 152 -3.22 6.36 5.50
C ILE A 152 -4.00 5.21 6.13
N ALA A 153 -4.96 4.66 5.39
CA ALA A 153 -5.82 3.57 5.83
C ALA A 153 -5.48 2.21 5.19
N THR A 154 -4.68 2.22 4.13
CA THR A 154 -4.25 1.01 3.42
C THR A 154 -2.76 1.06 3.11
N ALA A 155 -2.03 0.06 3.59
CA ALA A 155 -0.64 -0.17 3.24
C ALA A 155 -0.57 -1.05 1.98
N LEU A 156 0.13 -0.59 0.93
CA LEU A 156 0.42 -1.38 -0.26
C LEU A 156 1.60 -2.31 0.02
N SER A 157 1.45 -3.12 1.06
CA SER A 157 2.48 -3.99 1.61
C SER A 157 1.86 -5.07 2.51
N PRO A 158 2.62 -6.12 2.85
CA PRO A 158 3.99 -6.41 2.44
C PRO A 158 4.11 -6.96 1.01
N GLN A 159 5.32 -6.86 0.43
CA GLN A 159 5.69 -7.59 -0.76
C GLN A 159 6.22 -8.96 -0.35
N ILE A 160 5.41 -10.00 -0.54
CA ILE A 160 5.68 -11.38 -0.07
C ILE A 160 6.02 -12.33 -1.20
N ASP A 161 6.38 -11.78 -2.35
CA ASP A 161 6.95 -12.54 -3.47
C ASP A 161 8.21 -13.28 -3.04
N LEU A 162 8.40 -14.52 -3.46
CA LEU A 162 9.68 -15.20 -3.31
C LEU A 162 10.66 -14.68 -4.36
N ALA A 163 11.71 -14.04 -3.92
CA ALA A 163 12.72 -13.45 -4.79
C ALA A 163 13.75 -14.49 -5.24
N THR A 164 13.41 -15.30 -6.23
CA THR A 164 14.23 -16.42 -6.71
C THR A 164 15.36 -16.00 -7.64
N ASP A 165 15.33 -14.81 -8.22
CA ASP A 165 16.40 -14.28 -9.06
C ASP A 165 16.98 -12.99 -8.46
N PRO A 166 18.27 -12.98 -8.04
CA PRO A 166 18.90 -11.80 -7.43
C PRO A 166 19.08 -10.63 -8.40
N ARG A 167 18.91 -10.83 -9.71
CA ARG A 167 18.93 -9.75 -10.71
C ARG A 167 17.64 -8.96 -10.78
N TRP A 168 16.56 -9.50 -10.20
CA TRP A 168 15.30 -8.80 -10.14
C TRP A 168 15.41 -7.54 -9.28
N SER A 169 15.14 -6.36 -9.87
CA SER A 169 15.34 -5.06 -9.23
C SER A 169 14.55 -4.90 -7.91
N ARG A 170 13.43 -5.62 -7.77
CA ARG A 170 12.57 -5.57 -6.59
C ARG A 170 12.88 -6.59 -5.50
N PHE A 171 13.96 -7.36 -5.67
CA PHE A 171 14.44 -8.34 -4.68
C PHE A 171 14.48 -7.77 -3.26
N LYS A 172 15.03 -6.58 -3.09
CA LYS A 172 15.22 -5.91 -1.78
C LYS A 172 13.91 -5.57 -1.05
N GLY A 173 12.78 -5.52 -1.76
CA GLY A 173 11.47 -5.26 -1.19
C GLY A 173 10.77 -6.49 -0.62
N THR A 174 11.35 -7.68 -0.80
CA THR A 174 10.80 -8.97 -0.36
C THR A 174 11.43 -9.45 0.94
N PHE A 175 10.90 -10.55 1.48
CA PHE A 175 11.52 -11.29 2.59
C PHE A 175 12.55 -12.33 2.13
N GLY A 176 12.95 -12.35 0.85
CA GLY A 176 13.92 -13.27 0.29
C GLY A 176 13.29 -14.43 -0.48
N ALA A 177 14.04 -15.53 -0.60
CA ALA A 177 13.67 -16.67 -1.44
C ALA A 177 13.15 -17.89 -0.65
N ASP A 178 13.35 -17.90 0.66
CA ASP A 178 12.89 -19.01 1.50
C ASP A 178 11.38 -18.93 1.73
N PRO A 179 10.59 -19.95 1.34
CA PRO A 179 9.14 -19.91 1.41
C PRO A 179 8.60 -19.97 2.85
N ASP A 180 9.28 -20.67 3.77
CA ASP A 180 8.82 -20.81 5.14
C ASP A 180 9.06 -19.52 5.92
N LEU A 181 10.27 -18.98 5.83
CA LEU A 181 10.59 -17.66 6.41
C LEU A 181 9.67 -16.56 5.88
N ALA A 182 9.49 -16.51 4.55
CA ALA A 182 8.60 -15.50 3.94
C ALA A 182 7.15 -15.67 4.41
N THR A 183 6.69 -16.89 4.65
CA THR A 183 5.36 -17.19 5.18
C THR A 183 5.18 -16.65 6.60
N ASP A 184 6.13 -16.94 7.50
CA ASP A 184 6.06 -16.51 8.89
C ASP A 184 6.17 -14.99 9.03
N LEU A 185 7.07 -14.36 8.25
CA LEU A 185 7.22 -12.91 8.24
C LEU A 185 6.03 -12.19 7.58
N ALA A 186 5.42 -12.79 6.54
CA ALA A 186 4.20 -12.25 5.94
C ALA A 186 3.04 -12.23 6.94
N ARG A 187 2.85 -13.33 7.69
CA ARG A 187 1.83 -13.43 8.74
C ARG A 187 2.05 -12.38 9.82
N ALA A 188 3.27 -12.31 10.34
CA ALA A 188 3.63 -11.38 11.41
C ALA A 188 3.45 -9.91 10.97
N TYR A 189 3.89 -9.56 9.77
CA TYR A 189 3.74 -8.22 9.22
C TYR A 189 2.27 -7.81 9.09
N VAL A 190 1.45 -8.67 8.50
CA VAL A 190 0.03 -8.38 8.28
C VAL A 190 -0.73 -8.33 9.61
N ASP A 191 -0.45 -9.24 10.53
CA ASP A 191 -1.03 -9.19 11.87
C ASP A 191 -0.67 -7.89 12.60
N GLY A 192 0.58 -7.45 12.52
CA GLY A 192 1.02 -6.19 13.12
C GLY A 192 0.31 -4.97 12.54
N PHE A 193 0.06 -4.94 11.23
CA PHE A 193 -0.65 -3.84 10.58
C PHE A 193 -2.16 -3.85 10.85
N GLN A 194 -2.79 -5.02 10.91
CA GLN A 194 -4.25 -5.13 10.94
C GLN A 194 -4.81 -5.40 12.33
N THR A 195 -4.15 -6.26 13.12
CA THR A 195 -4.71 -6.70 14.39
C THR A 195 -4.38 -5.72 15.50
N SER A 196 -5.40 -5.09 16.05
CA SER A 196 -5.24 -4.24 17.24
C SER A 196 -5.11 -5.10 18.49
N SER A 197 -4.13 -4.77 19.33
CA SER A 197 -4.01 -5.35 20.69
C SER A 197 -5.06 -4.80 21.65
N LYS A 198 -5.72 -3.69 21.28
CA LYS A 198 -6.83 -3.05 22.02
C LYS A 198 -8.18 -3.63 21.56
N ALA A 199 -8.37 -4.93 21.73
CA ALA A 199 -9.41 -5.77 21.13
C ALA A 199 -10.88 -5.35 21.34
N GLN A 200 -11.16 -4.20 21.97
CA GLN A 200 -12.52 -3.73 22.24
C GLN A 200 -12.95 -2.50 21.42
N GLU A 201 -12.07 -1.97 20.56
CA GLU A 201 -12.37 -0.74 19.83
C GLU A 201 -13.31 -0.98 18.65
N ILE A 202 -13.06 -2.04 17.90
CA ILE A 202 -13.88 -2.52 16.77
C ILE A 202 -13.98 -4.04 16.90
N GLN A 203 -14.82 -4.69 16.11
CA GLN A 203 -15.00 -6.15 16.17
C GLN A 203 -13.88 -6.89 15.42
N GLU A 204 -13.70 -8.16 15.75
CA GLU A 204 -12.89 -9.13 15.00
C GLU A 204 -11.41 -8.75 14.86
N GLY A 205 -10.82 -8.16 15.89
CA GLY A 205 -9.40 -7.81 15.92
C GLY A 205 -9.05 -6.48 15.25
N TRP A 206 -10.02 -5.78 14.67
CA TRP A 206 -9.81 -4.43 14.14
C TRP A 206 -9.89 -3.36 15.23
N GLY A 207 -9.08 -2.33 15.10
CA GLY A 207 -9.07 -1.17 15.97
C GLY A 207 -8.79 0.14 15.24
N TYR A 208 -8.82 1.28 15.94
CA TYR A 208 -8.59 2.59 15.34
C TYR A 208 -7.17 2.77 14.79
N GLU A 209 -6.22 1.99 15.28
CA GLU A 209 -4.84 1.98 14.81
C GLU A 209 -4.60 0.98 13.67
N SER A 210 -5.59 0.15 13.35
CA SER A 210 -5.49 -0.83 12.28
C SER A 210 -5.38 -0.18 10.90
N VAL A 211 -4.52 -0.75 10.06
CA VAL A 211 -4.32 -0.37 8.67
C VAL A 211 -4.53 -1.62 7.79
N ASN A 212 -5.33 -1.48 6.75
CA ASN A 212 -5.53 -2.56 5.78
C ASN A 212 -4.20 -2.93 5.11
N ALA A 213 -3.85 -4.21 5.09
CA ALA A 213 -2.69 -4.70 4.36
C ALA A 213 -3.11 -5.21 2.98
N MET A 214 -2.47 -4.68 1.93
CA MET A 214 -2.62 -5.15 0.55
C MET A 214 -1.37 -5.93 0.17
N VAL A 215 -1.43 -7.24 0.38
CA VAL A 215 -0.29 -8.11 0.06
C VAL A 215 -0.05 -8.22 -1.44
N LYS A 216 1.22 -8.33 -1.84
CA LYS A 216 1.62 -8.27 -3.25
C LYS A 216 2.81 -9.17 -3.56
N HIS A 217 2.93 -9.62 -4.81
CA HIS A 217 2.07 -9.50 -5.97
C HIS A 217 1.56 -10.88 -6.36
N TRP A 218 0.27 -11.06 -6.30
CA TRP A 218 -0.38 -12.36 -6.54
C TRP A 218 -0.39 -12.71 -8.05
N PRO A 219 -0.13 -13.96 -8.43
CA PRO A 219 0.29 -15.12 -7.63
C PRO A 219 1.80 -15.41 -7.72
N GLY A 220 2.65 -14.65 -7.05
CA GLY A 220 4.09 -14.92 -7.00
C GLY A 220 4.91 -14.12 -8.02
N GLY A 221 4.91 -12.80 -7.87
CA GLY A 221 5.60 -11.88 -8.78
C GLY A 221 7.12 -12.03 -8.86
N GLY A 222 7.75 -12.74 -7.91
CA GLY A 222 9.19 -12.98 -7.89
C GLY A 222 9.72 -13.98 -8.92
N SER A 223 8.83 -14.64 -9.68
CA SER A 223 9.16 -15.64 -10.68
C SER A 223 9.27 -15.06 -12.11
N GLY A 224 9.49 -13.76 -12.26
CA GLY A 224 9.71 -13.15 -13.57
C GLY A 224 10.83 -13.80 -14.36
N GLU A 225 10.58 -14.13 -15.62
CA GLU A 225 11.56 -14.80 -16.48
C GLU A 225 12.88 -14.04 -16.53
N SER A 226 13.98 -14.68 -16.17
CA SER A 226 15.34 -14.11 -16.12
C SER A 226 15.48 -12.87 -15.21
N GLY A 227 14.66 -12.76 -14.16
CA GLY A 227 14.67 -11.62 -13.23
C GLY A 227 14.17 -10.31 -13.83
N ARG A 228 13.43 -10.36 -14.94
CA ARG A 228 12.88 -9.18 -15.59
C ARG A 228 11.72 -8.61 -14.81
N ASP A 229 11.63 -7.28 -14.78
CA ASP A 229 10.57 -6.57 -14.07
C ASP A 229 9.32 -6.41 -14.94
N ALA A 230 8.16 -6.73 -14.36
CA ALA A 230 6.86 -6.71 -15.06
C ALA A 230 6.30 -5.32 -15.34
N HIS A 231 6.92 -4.24 -14.83
CA HIS A 231 6.57 -2.88 -15.22
C HIS A 231 6.98 -2.55 -16.65
N TYR A 232 7.82 -3.41 -17.27
CA TYR A 232 8.31 -3.23 -18.61
C TYR A 232 7.80 -4.35 -19.54
N ALA A 233 7.53 -4.04 -20.79
CA ALA A 233 6.97 -4.97 -21.76
C ALA A 233 7.79 -6.26 -21.94
N TYR A 234 9.10 -6.19 -21.73
CA TYR A 234 9.99 -7.36 -21.80
C TYR A 234 9.91 -8.28 -20.58
N GLY A 235 9.27 -7.86 -19.49
CA GLY A 235 9.12 -8.62 -18.24
C GLY A 235 7.73 -9.23 -18.03
N LYS A 236 6.93 -9.37 -19.08
CA LYS A 236 5.51 -9.75 -18.97
C LYS A 236 5.24 -11.21 -18.57
N TYR A 237 6.23 -12.09 -18.55
CA TYR A 237 6.04 -13.50 -18.23
C TYR A 237 6.59 -13.86 -16.85
N ALA A 238 5.78 -14.56 -16.07
CA ALA A 238 6.21 -15.29 -14.89
C ALA A 238 6.30 -16.78 -15.23
N VAL A 239 7.41 -17.41 -14.82
CA VAL A 239 7.72 -18.81 -15.11
C VAL A 239 7.98 -19.55 -13.80
N PHE A 240 7.49 -20.79 -13.70
CA PHE A 240 7.62 -21.60 -12.50
C PHE A 240 8.32 -22.94 -12.82
N PRO A 241 9.65 -22.93 -13.10
CA PRO A 241 10.38 -24.14 -13.44
C PRO A 241 10.22 -25.20 -12.33
N GLY A 242 10.06 -26.47 -12.73
CA GLY A 242 9.90 -27.56 -11.78
C GLY A 242 8.57 -27.57 -11.03
N ASP A 243 7.53 -26.99 -11.60
CA ASP A 243 6.18 -26.95 -11.03
C ASP A 243 6.12 -26.21 -9.67
N GLN A 244 6.89 -25.15 -9.51
CA GLN A 244 7.07 -24.44 -8.24
C GLN A 244 6.01 -23.36 -7.96
N MET A 245 4.95 -23.25 -8.74
CA MET A 245 3.91 -22.23 -8.49
C MET A 245 3.33 -22.33 -7.08
N ASN A 246 3.06 -23.54 -6.59
CA ASN A 246 2.53 -23.75 -5.23
C ASN A 246 3.50 -23.23 -4.15
N THR A 247 4.81 -23.37 -4.36
CA THR A 247 5.83 -22.80 -3.48
C THR A 247 5.75 -21.28 -3.46
N HIS A 248 5.62 -20.64 -4.63
CA HIS A 248 5.46 -19.18 -4.72
C HIS A 248 4.15 -18.66 -4.11
N MET A 249 3.10 -19.46 -4.09
CA MET A 249 1.83 -19.10 -3.45
C MET A 249 1.84 -19.31 -1.92
N GLN A 250 2.78 -20.06 -1.37
CA GLN A 250 2.80 -20.41 0.05
C GLN A 250 2.75 -19.20 0.99
N PRO A 251 3.54 -18.13 0.83
CA PRO A 251 3.49 -16.95 1.69
C PRO A 251 2.11 -16.26 1.69
N PHE A 252 1.39 -16.33 0.58
CA PHE A 252 0.03 -15.81 0.50
C PHE A 252 -0.95 -16.71 1.24
N ILE A 253 -1.02 -18.00 0.86
CA ILE A 253 -2.05 -18.94 1.34
C ILE A 253 -1.86 -19.28 2.81
N LYS A 254 -0.62 -19.61 3.23
CA LYS A 254 -0.32 -20.05 4.60
C LYS A 254 0.13 -18.91 5.52
N GLY A 255 0.55 -17.78 4.96
CA GLY A 255 0.94 -16.58 5.69
C GLY A 255 -0.18 -15.55 5.72
N ALA A 256 -0.30 -14.75 4.68
CA ALA A 256 -1.17 -13.59 4.63
C ALA A 256 -2.69 -13.90 4.69
N PHE A 257 -3.13 -15.05 4.18
CA PHE A 257 -4.54 -15.48 4.22
C PHE A 257 -4.86 -16.42 5.39
N ALA A 258 -3.90 -16.63 6.29
CA ALA A 258 -4.04 -17.50 7.48
C ALA A 258 -3.36 -16.84 8.69
N LEU A 259 -3.88 -15.67 9.09
CA LEU A 259 -3.37 -14.91 10.23
C LEU A 259 -3.76 -15.56 11.56
N GLU A 260 -2.94 -15.36 12.57
CA GLU A 260 -3.20 -15.78 13.94
C GLU A 260 -4.12 -14.80 14.66
N GLY A 261 -4.01 -13.51 14.35
CA GLY A 261 -4.80 -12.44 14.93
C GLY A 261 -6.29 -12.47 14.57
N GLY A 262 -7.07 -11.61 15.21
CA GLY A 262 -8.53 -11.58 15.08
C GLY A 262 -9.01 -11.26 13.65
N THR A 263 -8.23 -10.54 12.87
CA THR A 263 -8.56 -10.13 11.48
C THR A 263 -8.51 -11.28 10.47
N LYS A 264 -7.88 -12.42 10.82
CA LYS A 264 -7.85 -13.72 10.14
C LYS A 264 -7.16 -13.75 8.77
N MET A 265 -7.22 -12.72 7.96
CA MET A 265 -6.55 -12.67 6.65
C MET A 265 -6.24 -11.23 6.23
N ALA A 266 -5.29 -11.07 5.33
CA ALA A 266 -5.03 -9.78 4.69
C ALA A 266 -6.29 -9.25 4.02
N SER A 267 -6.57 -7.96 4.19
CA SER A 267 -7.80 -7.31 3.72
C SER A 267 -7.83 -7.09 2.21
N ALA A 268 -6.66 -7.11 1.56
CA ALA A 268 -6.57 -6.91 0.12
C ALA A 268 -5.37 -7.65 -0.48
N VAL A 269 -5.45 -7.89 -1.78
CA VAL A 269 -4.37 -8.48 -2.57
C VAL A 269 -4.16 -7.69 -3.86
N MET A 270 -2.90 -7.45 -4.23
CA MET A 270 -2.55 -6.80 -5.49
C MET A 270 -2.09 -7.84 -6.49
N PRO A 271 -2.81 -8.01 -7.62
CA PRO A 271 -2.33 -8.87 -8.71
C PRO A 271 -1.04 -8.32 -9.32
N TYR A 272 -0.22 -9.22 -9.85
CA TYR A 272 0.97 -8.81 -10.59
C TYR A 272 0.67 -8.63 -12.08
N TYR A 273 1.53 -7.90 -12.77
CA TYR A 273 1.33 -7.57 -14.20
C TYR A 273 1.73 -8.69 -15.15
N THR A 274 2.30 -9.79 -14.64
CA THR A 274 2.79 -10.89 -15.45
C THR A 274 1.68 -11.83 -15.92
N ILE A 275 1.94 -12.48 -17.03
CA ILE A 275 1.19 -13.65 -17.50
C ILE A 275 1.91 -14.89 -16.96
N SER A 276 1.27 -15.64 -16.10
CA SER A 276 1.80 -16.90 -15.58
C SER A 276 1.81 -17.97 -16.69
N THR A 277 2.97 -18.60 -16.89
CA THR A 277 3.17 -19.62 -17.92
C THR A 277 3.73 -20.91 -17.30
N GLY A 278 3.58 -22.03 -18.01
CA GLY A 278 4.10 -23.33 -17.54
C GLY A 278 3.35 -23.89 -16.36
N LEU A 279 2.03 -23.65 -16.30
CA LEU A 279 1.15 -24.13 -15.22
C LEU A 279 0.56 -25.52 -15.49
N TYR A 280 1.02 -26.21 -16.57
CA TYR A 280 0.50 -27.51 -17.03
C TYR A 280 1.63 -28.51 -17.18
#